data_04fdd27dfb541d9c7b23fa0128d3c156
#
_entry.id   04fdd27dfb541d9c7b23fa0128d3c156
#
_cell.length_a   1.000
_cell.length_b   1.000
_cell.length_c   1.000
_cell.angle_alpha   90.00
_cell.angle_beta   90.00
_cell.angle_gamma   90.00
#
_symmetry.space_group_name_H-M   'P 1'
#
loop_
_entity.id
_entity.type
_entity.pdbx_description
1 polymer ?
#
loop_
_entity_poly.entity_id
_entity_poly.type
_entity_poly.pdbx_seq_one_letter_code
_entity_poly.pdbx_strand_id
1 'polypeptide(L)'
;MRNNLSKITLLFVIGTIFYSCSLVRRIPESKKLLTKNEVFVNDELIKEDRINNIVVQQPNTKFLNYPFGLLLYNNAKPNPDSTYQAWLNRKPNRIKKLNRFLSAKQVKRLGASFFVSGLPKFIKETGEAPVIIDEKKALKSKERLSGYYYNNGYIRNKVTMTIDSVGNKRGKVVYKVTTGKPYFIDSIFKYIETPVIDSLYTLQEKKTFIKKI
;
A
#
# COMPACT_ATOMS: atom_id res chain seq x y z
N MET A 1 21.36 -3.13 37.95
CA MET A 1 20.99 -2.60 36.63
C MET A 1 20.93 -3.68 35.53
N ARG A 2 21.83 -4.67 35.50
CA ARG A 2 21.91 -5.74 34.47
C ARG A 2 20.64 -6.63 34.37
N ASN A 3 19.97 -6.92 35.50
CA ASN A 3 18.75 -7.75 35.52
C ASN A 3 17.50 -7.08 34.93
N ASN A 4 17.43 -5.74 34.96
CA ASN A 4 16.28 -5.04 34.39
C ASN A 4 16.38 -4.90 32.86
N LEU A 5 17.60 -4.77 32.35
CA LEU A 5 17.85 -4.71 30.92
C LEU A 5 17.43 -6.04 30.22
N SER A 6 17.79 -7.19 30.83
CA SER A 6 17.39 -8.50 30.28
C SER A 6 15.87 -8.72 30.32
N LYS A 7 15.17 -8.24 31.35
CA LYS A 7 13.71 -8.31 31.42
C LYS A 7 13.03 -7.43 30.37
N ILE A 8 13.55 -6.24 30.14
CA ILE A 8 13.07 -5.32 29.10
C ILE A 8 13.30 -5.93 27.71
N THR A 9 14.48 -6.50 27.47
CA THR A 9 14.79 -7.16 26.20
C THR A 9 13.91 -8.39 25.97
N LEU A 10 13.65 -9.18 27.02
CA LEU A 10 12.75 -10.35 26.95
C LEU A 10 11.32 -9.91 26.64
N LEU A 11 10.81 -8.87 27.29
CA LEU A 11 9.48 -8.29 27.02
C LEU A 11 9.37 -7.80 25.58
N PHE A 12 10.40 -7.17 25.05
CA PHE A 12 10.45 -6.70 23.66
C PHE A 12 10.45 -7.86 22.67
N VAL A 13 11.22 -8.92 22.93
CA VAL A 13 11.25 -10.13 22.07
C VAL A 13 9.91 -10.85 22.10
N ILE A 14 9.28 -11.01 23.27
CA ILE A 14 7.94 -11.60 23.40
C ILE A 14 6.91 -10.74 22.65
N GLY A 15 6.96 -9.42 22.78
CA GLY A 15 6.10 -8.48 22.05
C GLY A 15 6.21 -8.65 20.52
N THR A 16 7.43 -8.82 19.98
CA THR A 16 7.64 -8.99 18.54
C THR A 16 7.11 -10.31 18.00
N ILE A 17 7.16 -11.40 18.78
CA ILE A 17 6.61 -12.71 18.39
C ILE A 17 5.08 -12.65 18.25
N PHE A 18 4.38 -12.02 19.17
CA PHE A 18 2.93 -11.86 19.09
C PHE A 18 2.48 -10.93 17.95
N TYR A 19 3.30 -9.97 17.54
CA TYR A 19 2.98 -9.05 16.45
C TYR A 19 2.98 -9.71 15.06
N SER A 20 3.80 -10.73 14.84
CA SER A 20 3.94 -11.35 13.52
C SER A 20 2.66 -12.04 13.01
N CYS A 21 1.87 -12.64 13.89
CA CYS A 21 0.61 -13.31 13.54
C CYS A 21 -0.55 -12.35 13.29
N SER A 22 -0.51 -11.12 13.79
CA SER A 22 -1.65 -10.19 13.71
C SER A 22 -1.83 -9.55 12.34
N LEU A 23 -0.77 -9.41 11.53
CA LEU A 23 -0.80 -8.74 10.22
C LEU A 23 -1.67 -9.45 9.18
N VAL A 24 -1.76 -10.77 9.23
CA VAL A 24 -2.51 -11.59 8.28
C VAL A 24 -3.85 -12.11 8.82
N ARG A 25 -4.25 -11.64 10.01
CA ARG A 25 -5.43 -12.16 10.73
C ARG A 25 -6.73 -12.03 9.95
N ARG A 26 -6.91 -10.97 9.18
CA ARG A 26 -8.13 -10.70 8.40
C ARG A 26 -8.03 -11.11 6.94
N ILE A 27 -6.98 -11.83 6.56
CA ILE A 27 -6.78 -12.27 5.18
C ILE A 27 -7.37 -13.67 5.01
N PRO A 28 -8.25 -13.87 4.02
CA PRO A 28 -8.77 -15.20 3.69
C PRO A 28 -7.65 -16.19 3.36
N GLU A 29 -7.88 -17.50 3.62
CA GLU A 29 -6.88 -18.55 3.40
C GLU A 29 -6.41 -18.63 1.94
N SER A 30 -7.30 -18.35 0.99
CA SER A 30 -7.00 -18.38 -0.45
C SER A 30 -6.27 -17.15 -0.99
N LYS A 31 -6.02 -16.13 -0.14
CA LYS A 31 -5.47 -14.84 -0.58
C LYS A 31 -4.15 -14.51 0.12
N LYS A 32 -3.34 -13.67 -0.51
CA LYS A 32 -2.04 -13.24 0.03
C LYS A 32 -1.98 -11.73 0.20
N LEU A 33 -1.43 -11.29 1.33
CA LEU A 33 -1.07 -9.90 1.59
C LEU A 33 0.07 -9.49 0.67
N LEU A 34 -0.07 -8.38 -0.02
CA LEU A 34 1.02 -7.78 -0.77
C LEU A 34 2.03 -7.14 0.20
N THR A 35 3.21 -7.73 0.31
CA THR A 35 4.26 -7.23 1.21
C THR A 35 5.24 -6.29 0.51
N LYS A 36 5.47 -6.50 -0.80
CA LYS A 36 6.44 -5.76 -1.60
C LYS A 36 6.18 -5.96 -3.09
N ASN A 37 6.47 -4.93 -3.88
CA ASN A 37 6.71 -5.05 -5.31
C ASN A 37 8.22 -4.98 -5.57
N GLU A 38 8.71 -5.77 -6.49
CA GLU A 38 10.09 -5.75 -6.95
C GLU A 38 10.10 -5.61 -8.47
N VAL A 39 10.83 -4.63 -8.98
CA VAL A 39 11.00 -4.41 -10.42
C VAL A 39 12.47 -4.61 -10.75
N PHE A 40 12.75 -5.62 -11.56
CA PHE A 40 14.09 -5.89 -12.08
C PHE A 40 14.15 -5.45 -13.53
N VAL A 41 15.24 -4.81 -13.90
CA VAL A 41 15.52 -4.43 -15.30
C VAL A 41 16.86 -5.03 -15.67
N ASN A 42 16.85 -5.93 -16.65
CA ASN A 42 18.04 -6.71 -17.05
C ASN A 42 18.75 -7.35 -15.82
N ASP A 43 17.93 -7.97 -14.95
CA ASP A 43 18.30 -8.62 -13.69
C ASP A 43 18.82 -7.69 -12.57
N GLU A 44 18.82 -6.37 -12.78
CA GLU A 44 19.14 -5.38 -11.75
C GLU A 44 17.88 -4.88 -11.03
N LEU A 45 17.87 -4.89 -9.69
CA LEU A 45 16.75 -4.41 -8.88
C LEU A 45 16.70 -2.88 -8.91
N ILE A 46 15.61 -2.34 -9.47
CA ILE A 46 15.38 -0.90 -9.53
C ILE A 46 14.64 -0.44 -8.29
N LYS A 47 15.18 0.59 -7.64
CA LYS A 47 14.59 1.22 -6.44
C LYS A 47 14.04 2.62 -6.70
N GLU A 48 14.06 3.07 -7.94
CA GLU A 48 13.58 4.40 -8.33
C GLU A 48 12.07 4.54 -8.11
N ASP A 49 11.66 5.56 -7.39
CA ASP A 49 10.25 5.85 -7.12
C ASP A 49 9.45 6.05 -8.41
N ARG A 50 10.05 6.63 -9.45
CA ARG A 50 9.41 6.84 -10.75
C ARG A 50 8.94 5.53 -11.38
N ILE A 51 9.74 4.47 -11.33
CA ILE A 51 9.39 3.16 -11.87
C ILE A 51 8.43 2.42 -10.93
N ASN A 52 8.65 2.51 -9.63
CA ASN A 52 7.79 1.89 -8.65
C ASN A 52 6.36 2.48 -8.68
N ASN A 53 6.21 3.76 -8.98
CA ASN A 53 4.91 4.43 -9.10
C ASN A 53 4.10 4.02 -10.35
N ILE A 54 4.73 3.36 -11.33
CA ILE A 54 4.03 2.77 -12.49
C ILE A 54 3.19 1.56 -12.07
N VAL A 55 3.62 0.86 -11.03
CA VAL A 55 2.92 -0.31 -10.48
C VAL A 55 1.60 0.12 -9.87
N VAL A 56 0.49 -0.47 -10.36
CA VAL A 56 -0.89 -0.07 -9.99
C VAL A 56 -1.21 -0.33 -8.54
N GLN A 57 -0.74 -1.47 -8.00
CA GLN A 57 -1.05 -1.88 -6.64
C GLN A 57 0.19 -1.71 -5.76
N GLN A 58 0.10 -0.81 -4.79
CA GLN A 58 1.16 -0.59 -3.83
C GLN A 58 0.88 -1.37 -2.53
N PRO A 59 1.92 -1.90 -1.84
CA PRO A 59 1.76 -2.53 -0.55
C PRO A 59 1.34 -1.51 0.51
N ASN A 60 0.84 -2.00 1.65
CA ASN A 60 0.52 -1.16 2.79
C ASN A 60 1.69 -0.26 3.19
N THR A 61 1.37 0.97 3.59
CA THR A 61 2.36 1.98 4.02
C THR A 61 3.16 1.47 5.21
N LYS A 62 4.47 1.63 5.13
CA LYS A 62 5.39 1.22 6.21
C LYS A 62 6.01 2.44 6.88
N PHE A 63 5.96 2.45 8.20
CA PHE A 63 6.73 3.37 9.02
C PHE A 63 7.81 2.57 9.75
N LEU A 64 9.08 2.96 9.65
CA LEU A 64 10.23 2.20 10.15
C LEU A 64 10.20 0.71 9.74
N ASN A 65 9.93 0.46 8.45
CA ASN A 65 9.77 -0.89 7.87
C ASN A 65 8.59 -1.72 8.43
N TYR A 66 7.71 -1.12 9.23
CA TYR A 66 6.57 -1.81 9.83
C TYR A 66 5.22 -1.22 9.38
N PRO A 67 4.24 -2.04 8.96
CA PRO A 67 2.94 -1.57 8.48
C PRO A 67 1.99 -1.26 9.65
N PHE A 68 2.21 -0.15 10.36
CA PHE A 68 1.41 0.26 11.52
C PHE A 68 -0.06 0.46 11.18
N GLY A 69 -0.38 1.06 10.03
CA GLY A 69 -1.76 1.25 9.58
C GLY A 69 -2.52 -0.06 9.49
N LEU A 70 -1.89 -1.10 8.92
CA LEU A 70 -2.47 -2.44 8.84
C LEU A 70 -2.65 -3.08 10.23
N LEU A 71 -1.70 -2.87 11.14
CA LEU A 71 -1.83 -3.35 12.52
C LEU A 71 -3.03 -2.70 13.22
N LEU A 72 -3.17 -1.38 13.11
CA LEU A 72 -4.31 -0.65 13.66
C LEU A 72 -5.61 -1.18 13.08
N TYR A 73 -5.70 -1.35 11.77
CA TYR A 73 -6.87 -1.91 11.10
C TYR A 73 -7.25 -3.30 11.62
N ASN A 74 -6.25 -4.20 11.76
CA ASN A 74 -6.49 -5.56 12.23
C ASN A 74 -6.97 -5.62 13.69
N ASN A 75 -6.55 -4.66 14.52
CA ASN A 75 -6.96 -4.55 15.91
C ASN A 75 -8.21 -3.68 16.10
N ALA A 76 -8.64 -2.94 15.08
CA ALA A 76 -9.85 -2.13 15.14
C ALA A 76 -11.10 -3.01 15.31
N LYS A 77 -12.00 -2.59 16.20
CA LYS A 77 -13.33 -3.19 16.30
C LYS A 77 -14.16 -2.76 15.10
N PRO A 78 -14.87 -3.67 14.43
CA PRO A 78 -15.64 -3.33 13.21
C PRO A 78 -16.69 -2.25 13.46
N ASN A 79 -17.40 -2.32 14.60
CA ASN A 79 -18.45 -1.35 14.99
C ASN A 79 -18.32 -1.02 16.48
N PRO A 80 -17.54 0.02 16.87
CA PRO A 80 -17.31 0.36 18.26
C PRO A 80 -18.61 0.74 19.01
N ASP A 81 -19.53 1.46 18.37
CA ASP A 81 -20.80 1.88 18.97
C ASP A 81 -21.71 0.69 19.28
N SER A 82 -21.87 -0.24 18.32
CA SER A 82 -22.65 -1.46 18.52
C SER A 82 -22.00 -2.38 19.55
N THR A 83 -20.67 -2.36 19.68
CA THR A 83 -19.94 -3.14 20.68
C THR A 83 -20.27 -2.68 22.11
N TYR A 84 -20.41 -1.37 22.34
CA TYR A 84 -20.81 -0.85 23.65
C TYR A 84 -22.25 -1.23 23.98
N GLN A 85 -23.19 -1.10 23.04
CA GLN A 85 -24.57 -1.51 23.22
C GLN A 85 -24.68 -3.01 23.48
N ALA A 86 -23.98 -3.83 22.71
CA ALA A 86 -23.93 -5.28 22.91
C ALA A 86 -23.32 -5.62 24.29
N TRP A 87 -22.29 -4.89 24.74
CA TRP A 87 -21.72 -5.07 26.07
C TRP A 87 -22.70 -4.71 27.17
N LEU A 88 -23.46 -3.62 27.04
CA LEU A 88 -24.50 -3.24 27.99
C LEU A 88 -25.58 -4.33 28.11
N ASN A 89 -26.04 -4.83 26.98
CA ASN A 89 -27.16 -5.77 26.88
C ASN A 89 -26.78 -7.22 27.19
N ARG A 90 -25.49 -7.57 27.20
CA ARG A 90 -25.00 -8.94 27.40
C ARG A 90 -25.36 -9.53 28.78
N LYS A 91 -25.57 -8.68 29.81
CA LYS A 91 -25.99 -9.09 31.15
C LYS A 91 -27.20 -8.26 31.58
N PRO A 92 -28.37 -8.89 31.91
CA PRO A 92 -29.61 -8.18 32.15
C PRO A 92 -29.56 -7.17 33.31
N ASN A 93 -28.69 -7.43 34.32
CA ASN A 93 -28.55 -6.58 35.48
C ASN A 93 -27.45 -5.50 35.33
N ARG A 94 -26.73 -5.43 34.21
CA ARG A 94 -25.61 -4.49 34.03
C ARG A 94 -26.08 -3.03 34.01
N ILE A 95 -27.11 -2.77 33.21
CA ILE A 95 -27.73 -1.43 33.12
C ILE A 95 -28.30 -1.02 34.48
N LYS A 96 -28.97 -1.92 35.21
CA LYS A 96 -29.49 -1.65 36.54
C LYS A 96 -28.37 -1.32 37.56
N LYS A 97 -27.24 -2.04 37.49
CA LYS A 97 -26.07 -1.76 38.34
C LYS A 97 -25.43 -0.43 37.98
N LEU A 98 -25.28 -0.09 36.70
CA LEU A 98 -24.75 1.19 36.29
C LEU A 98 -25.67 2.35 36.68
N ASN A 99 -26.97 2.19 36.51
CA ASN A 99 -27.97 3.22 36.87
C ASN A 99 -28.09 3.44 38.38
N ARG A 100 -27.51 2.56 39.20
CA ARG A 100 -27.42 2.79 40.66
C ARG A 100 -26.44 3.92 41.01
N PHE A 101 -25.38 4.08 40.20
CA PHE A 101 -24.32 5.07 40.46
C PHE A 101 -24.31 6.21 39.43
N LEU A 102 -24.90 5.99 38.24
CA LEU A 102 -24.91 6.91 37.14
C LEU A 102 -26.33 7.10 36.61
N SER A 103 -26.66 8.32 36.19
CA SER A 103 -27.93 8.56 35.52
C SER A 103 -27.93 7.89 34.10
N ALA A 104 -29.11 7.59 33.56
CA ALA A 104 -29.24 7.02 32.21
C ALA A 104 -28.55 7.87 31.15
N LYS A 105 -28.53 9.21 31.32
CA LYS A 105 -27.82 10.15 30.46
C LYS A 105 -26.31 10.01 30.56
N GLN A 106 -25.78 9.75 31.76
CA GLN A 106 -24.34 9.50 31.99
C GLN A 106 -23.92 8.15 31.43
N VAL A 107 -24.72 7.10 31.59
CA VAL A 107 -24.44 5.78 30.96
C VAL A 107 -24.37 5.88 29.44
N LYS A 108 -25.26 6.66 28.80
CA LYS A 108 -25.20 6.93 27.36
C LYS A 108 -23.95 7.73 26.98
N ARG A 109 -23.55 8.74 27.75
CA ARG A 109 -22.34 9.54 27.55
C ARG A 109 -21.06 8.70 27.69
N LEU A 110 -21.05 7.72 28.59
CA LEU A 110 -19.93 6.78 28.74
C LEU A 110 -19.66 6.03 27.42
N GLY A 111 -20.71 5.58 26.72
CA GLY A 111 -20.61 4.95 25.41
C GLY A 111 -20.04 5.87 24.34
N ALA A 112 -20.31 7.16 24.44
CA ALA A 112 -19.79 8.18 23.53
C ALA A 112 -18.42 8.76 23.98
N SER A 113 -17.86 8.28 25.08
CA SER A 113 -16.56 8.76 25.58
C SER A 113 -15.41 8.38 24.67
N PHE A 114 -14.34 9.18 24.67
CA PHE A 114 -13.15 8.95 23.87
C PHE A 114 -12.57 7.54 24.04
N PHE A 115 -12.53 7.01 25.27
CA PHE A 115 -11.96 5.68 25.52
C PHE A 115 -12.85 4.51 25.07
N VAL A 116 -14.17 4.69 25.03
CA VAL A 116 -15.13 3.62 24.71
C VAL A 116 -15.43 3.56 23.20
N SER A 117 -15.68 4.69 22.57
CA SER A 117 -16.00 4.77 21.14
C SER A 117 -15.02 5.61 20.33
N GLY A 118 -14.49 6.71 20.90
CA GLY A 118 -13.62 7.63 20.20
C GLY A 118 -12.27 7.01 19.81
N LEU A 119 -11.57 6.37 20.74
CA LEU A 119 -10.29 5.69 20.44
C LEU A 119 -10.46 4.51 19.46
N PRO A 120 -11.43 3.59 19.64
CA PRO A 120 -11.70 2.55 18.66
C PRO A 120 -12.09 3.09 17.28
N LYS A 121 -12.83 4.20 17.21
CA LYS A 121 -13.19 4.87 15.97
C LYS A 121 -11.96 5.47 15.31
N PHE A 122 -11.12 6.20 16.05
CA PHE A 122 -9.86 6.74 15.58
C PHE A 122 -8.93 5.64 15.03
N ILE A 123 -8.77 4.52 15.74
CA ILE A 123 -7.96 3.38 15.32
C ILE A 123 -8.51 2.78 14.01
N LYS A 124 -9.85 2.72 13.85
CA LYS A 124 -10.49 2.22 12.64
C LYS A 124 -10.30 3.17 11.45
N GLU A 125 -10.42 4.47 11.67
CA GLU A 125 -10.28 5.50 10.64
C GLU A 125 -8.82 5.70 10.20
N THR A 126 -7.87 5.60 11.15
CA THR A 126 -6.43 5.71 10.88
C THR A 126 -5.85 4.40 10.32
N GLY A 127 -6.53 3.27 10.55
CA GLY A 127 -6.09 1.96 10.09
C GLY A 127 -6.17 1.82 8.58
N GLU A 128 -5.16 1.19 7.99
CA GLU A 128 -5.08 0.89 6.56
C GLU A 128 -5.51 -0.56 6.30
N ALA A 129 -6.51 -0.76 5.45
CA ALA A 129 -6.98 -2.09 5.09
C ALA A 129 -5.88 -2.94 4.42
N PRO A 130 -5.88 -4.28 4.62
CA PRO A 130 -4.87 -5.14 4.02
C PRO A 130 -4.93 -5.08 2.49
N VAL A 131 -3.82 -4.79 1.86
CA VAL A 131 -3.69 -4.83 0.41
C VAL A 131 -3.47 -6.29 -0.01
N ILE A 132 -4.51 -6.90 -0.55
CA ILE A 132 -4.49 -8.28 -1.04
C ILE A 132 -3.98 -8.27 -2.48
N ILE A 133 -3.10 -9.21 -2.84
CA ILE A 133 -2.59 -9.35 -4.20
C ILE A 133 -3.76 -9.58 -5.15
N ASP A 134 -3.89 -8.72 -6.14
CA ASP A 134 -4.86 -8.78 -7.22
C ASP A 134 -4.11 -9.01 -8.54
N GLU A 135 -4.31 -10.18 -9.11
CA GLU A 135 -3.63 -10.60 -10.34
C GLU A 135 -3.96 -9.68 -11.54
N LYS A 136 -5.21 -9.19 -11.64
CA LYS A 136 -5.61 -8.26 -12.71
C LYS A 136 -4.84 -6.94 -12.60
N LYS A 137 -4.66 -6.43 -11.38
CA LYS A 137 -3.87 -5.21 -11.15
C LYS A 137 -2.38 -5.45 -11.41
N ALA A 138 -1.87 -6.65 -11.09
CA ALA A 138 -0.50 -7.03 -11.39
C ALA A 138 -0.26 -7.14 -12.91
N LEU A 139 -1.18 -7.72 -13.66
CA LEU A 139 -1.14 -7.75 -15.13
C LEU A 139 -1.18 -6.33 -15.72
N LYS A 140 -2.07 -5.47 -15.23
CA LYS A 140 -2.12 -4.06 -15.66
C LYS A 140 -0.81 -3.31 -15.35
N SER A 141 -0.13 -3.65 -14.25
CA SER A 141 1.18 -3.08 -13.93
C SER A 141 2.25 -3.54 -14.92
N LYS A 142 2.23 -4.83 -15.30
CA LYS A 142 3.10 -5.38 -16.35
C LYS A 142 2.94 -4.63 -17.68
N GLU A 143 1.69 -4.38 -18.10
CA GLU A 143 1.40 -3.63 -19.33
C GLU A 143 1.90 -2.18 -19.24
N ARG A 144 1.69 -1.51 -18.10
CA ARG A 144 2.18 -0.14 -17.88
C ARG A 144 3.70 -0.06 -17.90
N LEU A 145 4.39 -1.01 -17.28
CA LEU A 145 5.84 -1.10 -17.33
C LEU A 145 6.34 -1.29 -18.77
N SER A 146 5.72 -2.19 -19.54
CA SER A 146 6.06 -2.40 -20.95
C SER A 146 5.85 -1.12 -21.77
N GLY A 147 4.72 -0.44 -21.58
CA GLY A 147 4.44 0.84 -22.24
C GLY A 147 5.42 1.95 -21.85
N TYR A 148 5.82 2.01 -20.59
CA TYR A 148 6.82 2.96 -20.12
C TYR A 148 8.16 2.76 -20.84
N TYR A 149 8.67 1.53 -20.89
CA TYR A 149 9.94 1.24 -21.59
C TYR A 149 9.82 1.43 -23.10
N TYR A 150 8.69 1.06 -23.71
CA TYR A 150 8.42 1.33 -25.12
C TYR A 150 8.52 2.83 -25.46
N ASN A 151 7.84 3.68 -24.65
CA ASN A 151 7.85 5.13 -24.84
C ASN A 151 9.22 5.79 -24.57
N ASN A 152 10.11 5.10 -23.85
CA ASN A 152 11.48 5.53 -23.62
C ASN A 152 12.49 4.93 -24.65
N GLY A 153 12.00 4.47 -25.81
CA GLY A 153 12.83 3.99 -26.91
C GLY A 153 13.19 2.51 -26.84
N TYR A 154 12.81 1.78 -25.78
CA TYR A 154 13.06 0.34 -25.69
C TYR A 154 11.91 -0.45 -26.36
N ILE A 155 11.81 -0.34 -27.69
CA ILE A 155 10.70 -0.91 -28.47
C ILE A 155 10.61 -2.43 -28.30
N ARG A 156 11.75 -3.12 -28.21
CA ARG A 156 11.83 -4.59 -28.04
C ARG A 156 11.95 -4.99 -26.57
N ASN A 157 11.14 -4.38 -25.68
CA ASN A 157 11.09 -4.80 -24.29
C ASN A 157 10.17 -6.00 -24.07
N LYS A 158 10.49 -6.82 -23.10
CA LYS A 158 9.66 -7.92 -22.62
C LYS A 158 9.50 -7.82 -21.11
N VAL A 159 8.27 -7.79 -20.63
CA VAL A 159 7.98 -7.76 -19.19
C VAL A 159 7.31 -9.07 -18.78
N THR A 160 7.84 -9.71 -17.77
CA THR A 160 7.23 -10.88 -17.11
C THR A 160 6.82 -10.50 -15.70
N MET A 161 5.84 -11.20 -15.15
CA MET A 161 5.34 -10.99 -13.79
C MET A 161 5.18 -12.34 -13.11
N THR A 162 5.66 -12.43 -11.86
CA THR A 162 5.47 -13.59 -10.99
C THR A 162 4.98 -13.15 -9.62
N ILE A 163 4.23 -14.03 -8.95
CA ILE A 163 3.74 -13.83 -7.59
C ILE A 163 4.42 -14.86 -6.70
N ASP A 164 5.38 -14.39 -5.92
CA ASP A 164 6.15 -15.25 -5.02
C ASP A 164 5.53 -15.28 -3.63
N SER A 165 5.49 -16.45 -3.02
CA SER A 165 5.04 -16.64 -1.64
C SER A 165 6.17 -16.30 -0.67
N VAL A 166 5.90 -15.43 0.31
CA VAL A 166 6.87 -15.01 1.33
C VAL A 166 6.35 -15.40 2.72
N GLY A 167 6.08 -16.70 2.92
CA GLY A 167 5.52 -17.21 4.15
C GLY A 167 3.99 -17.28 4.17
N ASN A 168 3.41 -17.51 5.36
CA ASN A 168 1.97 -17.74 5.49
C ASN A 168 1.15 -16.51 5.09
N LYS A 169 0.24 -16.66 4.12
CA LYS A 169 -0.66 -15.61 3.60
C LYS A 169 0.03 -14.31 3.18
N ARG A 170 1.32 -14.37 2.84
CA ARG A 170 2.11 -13.22 2.39
C ARG A 170 2.70 -13.51 1.03
N GLY A 171 2.76 -12.49 0.18
CA GLY A 171 3.38 -12.60 -1.13
C GLY A 171 4.03 -11.30 -1.56
N LYS A 172 4.90 -11.39 -2.53
CA LYS A 172 5.46 -10.27 -3.27
C LYS A 172 5.16 -10.44 -4.75
N VAL A 173 5.05 -9.34 -5.46
CA VAL A 173 4.93 -9.35 -6.92
C VAL A 173 6.27 -8.92 -7.50
N VAL A 174 6.80 -9.74 -8.39
CA VAL A 174 8.08 -9.51 -9.05
C VAL A 174 7.83 -9.26 -10.52
N TYR A 175 8.29 -8.12 -11.01
CA TYR A 175 8.27 -7.75 -12.42
C TYR A 175 9.69 -7.81 -12.95
N LYS A 176 9.91 -8.59 -14.01
CA LYS A 176 11.20 -8.64 -14.71
C LYS A 176 11.03 -8.01 -16.08
N VAL A 177 11.76 -6.94 -16.33
CA VAL A 177 11.82 -6.21 -17.58
C VAL A 177 13.14 -6.56 -18.27
N THR A 178 13.06 -7.14 -19.44
CA THR A 178 14.22 -7.33 -20.31
C THR A 178 14.12 -6.28 -21.40
N THR A 179 15.10 -5.38 -21.47
CA THR A 179 15.18 -4.35 -22.52
C THR A 179 16.21 -4.76 -23.56
N GLY A 180 15.95 -4.43 -24.81
CA GLY A 180 16.97 -4.45 -25.87
C GLY A 180 17.79 -3.14 -25.86
N LYS A 181 18.47 -2.89 -26.98
CA LYS A 181 19.10 -1.57 -27.20
C LYS A 181 18.03 -0.51 -27.38
N PRO A 182 18.18 0.70 -26.80
CA PRO A 182 17.24 1.77 -27.02
C PRO A 182 17.35 2.29 -28.47
N TYR A 183 16.22 2.68 -29.04
CA TYR A 183 16.16 3.37 -30.32
C TYR A 183 16.19 4.87 -30.06
N PHE A 184 17.04 5.57 -30.79
CA PHE A 184 17.20 7.01 -30.74
C PHE A 184 16.74 7.63 -32.06
N ILE A 185 16.31 8.89 -32.00
CA ILE A 185 16.00 9.67 -33.20
C ILE A 185 17.32 10.15 -33.79
N ASP A 186 17.70 9.57 -34.92
CA ASP A 186 18.91 9.95 -35.64
C ASP A 186 18.73 11.26 -36.42
N SER A 187 17.63 11.34 -37.21
CA SER A 187 17.39 12.46 -38.09
C SER A 187 15.93 12.90 -38.03
N ILE A 188 15.71 14.20 -38.08
CA ILE A 188 14.40 14.83 -38.17
C ILE A 188 14.34 15.61 -39.47
N PHE A 189 13.47 15.20 -40.39
CA PHE A 189 13.20 15.91 -41.62
C PHE A 189 11.91 16.71 -41.48
N LYS A 190 11.99 17.98 -41.84
CA LYS A 190 10.85 18.88 -41.85
C LYS A 190 10.38 19.02 -43.30
N TYR A 191 9.10 18.77 -43.54
CA TYR A 191 8.44 19.06 -44.81
C TYR A 191 7.13 19.81 -44.51
N ILE A 192 7.12 21.09 -44.80
CA ILE A 192 5.97 21.97 -44.55
C ILE A 192 5.75 22.81 -45.80
N GLU A 193 4.65 22.55 -46.54
CA GLU A 193 4.33 23.25 -47.80
C GLU A 193 3.89 24.71 -47.57
N THR A 194 3.26 25.00 -46.44
CA THR A 194 2.69 26.30 -46.17
C THR A 194 3.69 27.20 -45.45
N PRO A 195 4.15 28.34 -46.05
CA PRO A 195 5.16 29.21 -45.45
C PRO A 195 4.81 29.73 -44.06
N VAL A 196 3.52 30.03 -43.82
CA VAL A 196 3.05 30.55 -42.51
C VAL A 196 3.24 29.45 -41.42
N ILE A 197 2.90 28.20 -41.72
CA ILE A 197 3.07 27.09 -40.80
C ILE A 197 4.54 26.81 -40.56
N ASP A 198 5.37 26.92 -41.62
CA ASP A 198 6.82 26.74 -41.47
C ASP A 198 7.45 27.78 -40.57
N SER A 199 7.05 29.01 -40.70
CA SER A 199 7.50 30.09 -39.81
C SER A 199 7.09 29.89 -38.36
N LEU A 200 5.84 29.48 -38.11
CA LEU A 200 5.34 29.17 -36.77
C LEU A 200 6.08 27.96 -36.16
N TYR A 201 6.32 26.92 -36.94
CA TYR A 201 7.10 25.76 -36.49
C TYR A 201 8.53 26.19 -36.10
N THR A 202 9.21 26.95 -36.93
CA THR A 202 10.59 27.41 -36.69
C THR A 202 10.69 28.25 -35.40
N LEU A 203 9.69 29.07 -35.11
CA LEU A 203 9.60 29.85 -33.86
C LEU A 203 9.43 28.92 -32.61
N GLN A 204 8.76 27.81 -32.77
CA GLN A 204 8.46 26.86 -31.68
C GLN A 204 9.43 25.66 -31.64
N GLU A 205 10.33 25.52 -32.60
CA GLU A 205 11.22 24.35 -32.74
C GLU A 205 12.01 24.03 -31.45
N LYS A 206 12.51 25.08 -30.78
CA LYS A 206 13.23 24.93 -29.50
C LYS A 206 12.36 24.41 -28.34
N LYS A 207 11.04 24.48 -28.46
CA LYS A 207 10.07 24.03 -27.46
C LYS A 207 9.52 22.65 -27.73
N THR A 208 9.87 22.01 -28.86
CA THR A 208 9.40 20.68 -29.19
C THR A 208 10.00 19.64 -28.25
N PHE A 209 9.23 18.59 -27.93
CA PHE A 209 9.70 17.43 -27.16
C PHE A 209 10.57 16.48 -27.99
N ILE A 210 10.51 16.59 -29.34
CA ILE A 210 11.29 15.78 -30.25
C ILE A 210 12.64 16.44 -30.42
N LYS A 211 13.69 15.82 -29.90
CA LYS A 211 15.06 16.33 -29.99
C LYS A 211 15.96 15.27 -30.59
N LYS A 212 16.86 15.69 -31.46
CA LYS A 212 17.99 14.87 -31.90
C LYS A 212 18.97 14.72 -30.72
N ILE A 213 19.47 13.54 -30.46
CA ILE A 213 20.48 13.24 -29.45
C ILE A 213 21.87 13.35 -30.10
#